data_36f96cdf6a2ad3205baf4335fc6e954d
#
_entry.id   36f96cdf6a2ad3205baf4335fc6e954d
#
_cell.length_a   1.000
_cell.length_b   1.000
_cell.length_c   1.000
_cell.angle_alpha   90.00
_cell.angle_beta   90.00
_cell.angle_gamma   90.00
#
_symmetry.space_group_name_H-M   'P 1'
#
loop_
_entity.id
_entity.type
_entity.pdbx_description
1 polymer ?
#
loop_
_entity_poly.entity_id
_entity_poly.type
_entity_poly.pdbx_seq_one_letter_code
_entity_poly.pdbx_strand_id
1 'polypeptide(L)'
;MQMPLSKTYTDDEQLQLVKQAIGGDREALNDIISYHQPFIYNVAWKMCHDPVDAQDLTQEVLIKVITKLAQFHFKSSFRTWLYRIVVNEFLQSKRRKGEQQFADFEDYGKRLDQIPNPDLTIEEEFELKELSTEMQIRCMSGMIMCLNREQRLIFILGASFGIDHNLGGEIFNISPQNFRVKLHRARKELFNYMNNKCGLVNKENPCRCPKKAKALKQMGVLDEEKRVFNIQTKVKVKHFVEEHHTAALDDFTETYTRLFQEHPVKDDFSKDTLVKELINNDNLMGYFDWQ
;
A
#
# COMPACT_ATOMS: atom_id res chain seq x y z
N MET A 1 -5.55 -13.31 -2.67
CA MET A 1 -6.53 -12.40 -2.03
C MET A 1 -7.39 -11.78 -3.12
N GLN A 2 -8.70 -11.91 -3.03
CA GLN A 2 -9.60 -11.24 -3.96
C GLN A 2 -9.59 -9.74 -3.64
N MET A 3 -9.34 -8.89 -4.67
CA MET A 3 -9.22 -7.44 -4.45
C MET A 3 -10.59 -6.77 -4.48
N PRO A 4 -11.05 -6.12 -3.39
CA PRO A 4 -12.37 -5.47 -3.34
C PRO A 4 -12.57 -4.38 -4.39
N LEU A 5 -11.47 -3.78 -4.87
CA LEU A 5 -11.50 -2.75 -5.92
C LEU A 5 -11.20 -3.30 -7.32
N SER A 6 -11.22 -4.62 -7.53
CA SER A 6 -11.02 -5.23 -8.84
C SER A 6 -12.20 -4.99 -9.77
N LYS A 7 -11.97 -5.14 -11.09
CA LYS A 7 -13.04 -5.07 -12.10
C LYS A 7 -14.02 -6.26 -12.03
N THR A 8 -13.60 -7.37 -11.42
CA THR A 8 -14.41 -8.58 -11.24
C THR A 8 -15.27 -8.54 -9.98
N TYR A 9 -15.19 -7.48 -9.19
CA TYR A 9 -16.05 -7.30 -8.02
C TYR A 9 -17.50 -7.06 -8.46
N THR A 10 -18.43 -7.81 -7.88
CA THR A 10 -19.87 -7.62 -8.05
C THR A 10 -20.46 -7.04 -6.78
N ASP A 11 -21.22 -5.95 -6.89
CA ASP A 11 -21.88 -5.30 -5.75
C ASP A 11 -23.07 -6.12 -5.20
N ASP A 12 -23.69 -6.97 -6.03
CA ASP A 12 -24.96 -7.63 -5.72
C ASP A 12 -24.89 -8.54 -4.48
N GLU A 13 -23.82 -9.36 -4.38
CA GLU A 13 -23.61 -10.23 -3.22
C GLU A 13 -23.38 -9.43 -1.93
N GLN A 14 -22.55 -8.39 -2.03
CA GLN A 14 -22.25 -7.49 -0.91
C GLN A 14 -23.49 -6.66 -0.48
N LEU A 15 -24.31 -6.26 -1.43
CA LEU A 15 -25.50 -5.44 -1.16
C LEU A 15 -26.51 -6.16 -0.26
N GLN A 16 -26.64 -7.48 -0.41
CA GLN A 16 -27.50 -8.29 0.46
C GLN A 16 -26.95 -8.36 1.88
N LEU A 17 -25.64 -8.62 2.03
CA LEU A 17 -24.97 -8.60 3.33
C LEU A 17 -25.08 -7.23 4.01
N VAL A 18 -24.94 -6.14 3.25
CA VAL A 18 -25.08 -4.78 3.76
C VAL A 18 -26.49 -4.51 4.29
N LYS A 19 -27.54 -4.96 3.58
CA LYS A 19 -28.93 -4.85 4.06
C LYS A 19 -29.15 -5.63 5.36
N GLN A 20 -28.63 -6.85 5.45
CA GLN A 20 -28.71 -7.68 6.66
C GLN A 20 -27.95 -7.01 7.83
N ALA A 21 -26.73 -6.53 7.58
CA ALA A 21 -25.93 -5.84 8.59
C ALA A 21 -26.62 -4.55 9.09
N ILE A 22 -27.22 -3.75 8.21
CA ILE A 22 -28.02 -2.58 8.60
C ILE A 22 -29.25 -3.01 9.40
N GLY A 23 -29.85 -4.17 9.08
CA GLY A 23 -30.98 -4.75 9.81
C GLY A 23 -30.62 -5.45 11.12
N GLY A 24 -29.36 -5.47 11.56
CA GLY A 24 -28.95 -6.03 12.85
C GLY A 24 -28.20 -7.33 12.81
N ASP A 25 -27.93 -7.86 11.65
CA ASP A 25 -27.21 -9.12 11.52
C ASP A 25 -25.72 -8.90 11.75
N ARG A 26 -25.23 -9.37 12.92
CA ARG A 26 -23.81 -9.27 13.31
C ARG A 26 -22.91 -10.17 12.47
N GLU A 27 -23.41 -11.29 11.95
CA GLU A 27 -22.64 -12.19 11.10
C GLU A 27 -22.42 -11.54 9.73
N ALA A 28 -23.46 -10.98 9.14
CA ALA A 28 -23.33 -10.21 7.90
C ALA A 28 -22.36 -9.01 8.04
N LEU A 29 -22.38 -8.31 9.18
CA LEU A 29 -21.42 -7.25 9.47
C LEU A 29 -19.98 -7.80 9.54
N ASN A 30 -19.78 -8.94 10.23
CA ASN A 30 -18.50 -9.61 10.34
C ASN A 30 -17.94 -9.98 8.94
N ASP A 31 -18.79 -10.50 8.09
CA ASP A 31 -18.40 -10.91 6.73
C ASP A 31 -17.96 -9.72 5.88
N ILE A 32 -18.71 -8.61 5.94
CA ILE A 32 -18.36 -7.36 5.26
C ILE A 32 -16.98 -6.87 5.74
N ILE A 33 -16.78 -6.78 7.06
CA ILE A 33 -15.54 -6.28 7.64
C ILE A 33 -14.37 -7.20 7.30
N SER A 34 -14.53 -8.51 7.47
CA SER A 34 -13.50 -9.52 7.16
C SER A 34 -13.09 -9.50 5.69
N TYR A 35 -14.03 -9.21 4.78
CA TYR A 35 -13.74 -9.09 3.35
C TYR A 35 -12.90 -7.86 3.01
N HIS A 36 -13.21 -6.69 3.59
CA HIS A 36 -12.55 -5.43 3.25
C HIS A 36 -11.30 -5.12 4.08
N GLN A 37 -11.20 -5.63 5.31
CA GLN A 37 -10.10 -5.37 6.24
C GLN A 37 -8.70 -5.64 5.66
N PRO A 38 -8.42 -6.77 4.98
CA PRO A 38 -7.08 -7.04 4.47
C PRO A 38 -6.62 -6.00 3.44
N PHE A 39 -7.53 -5.50 2.62
CA PHE A 39 -7.23 -4.46 1.66
C PHE A 39 -6.98 -3.11 2.34
N ILE A 40 -7.85 -2.71 3.29
CA ILE A 40 -7.70 -1.48 4.07
C ILE A 40 -6.37 -1.49 4.82
N TYR A 41 -6.01 -2.61 5.47
CA TYR A 41 -4.74 -2.76 6.17
C TYR A 41 -3.54 -2.59 5.22
N ASN A 42 -3.59 -3.18 4.03
CA ASN A 42 -2.49 -3.05 3.08
C ASN A 42 -2.34 -1.64 2.51
N VAL A 43 -3.45 -0.91 2.33
CA VAL A 43 -3.39 0.53 2.00
C VAL A 43 -2.80 1.31 3.17
N ALA A 44 -3.25 1.09 4.39
CA ALA A 44 -2.72 1.72 5.61
C ALA A 44 -1.23 1.45 5.76
N TRP A 45 -0.80 0.20 5.59
CA TRP A 45 0.60 -0.18 5.69
C TRP A 45 1.48 0.52 4.64
N LYS A 46 1.01 0.61 3.38
CA LYS A 46 1.72 1.36 2.34
C LYS A 46 1.71 2.88 2.60
N MET A 47 0.73 3.39 3.34
CA MET A 47 0.66 4.80 3.76
C MET A 47 1.64 5.12 4.90
N CYS A 48 1.82 4.23 5.89
CA CYS A 48 2.57 4.47 7.12
C CYS A 48 3.96 3.81 7.11
N HIS A 49 4.11 2.70 6.40
CA HIS A 49 5.30 1.83 6.38
C HIS A 49 5.72 1.33 7.77
N ASP A 50 4.79 1.28 8.70
CA ASP A 50 4.94 0.74 10.05
C ASP A 50 3.75 -0.17 10.37
N PRO A 51 3.96 -1.43 10.86
CA PRO A 51 2.88 -2.38 11.10
C PRO A 51 1.91 -1.93 12.19
N VAL A 52 2.42 -1.29 13.25
CA VAL A 52 1.62 -0.85 14.40
C VAL A 52 0.75 0.35 13.96
N ASP A 53 1.38 1.35 13.35
CA ASP A 53 0.67 2.51 12.80
C ASP A 53 -0.40 2.09 11.77
N ALA A 54 -0.11 1.07 10.95
CA ALA A 54 -1.05 0.55 9.96
C ALA A 54 -2.25 -0.17 10.61
N GLN A 55 -2.00 -0.93 11.68
CA GLN A 55 -3.06 -1.61 12.44
C GLN A 55 -3.98 -0.59 13.11
N ASP A 56 -3.42 0.40 13.78
CA ASP A 56 -4.18 1.47 14.43
C ASP A 56 -5.04 2.24 13.42
N LEU A 57 -4.45 2.64 12.28
CA LEU A 57 -5.17 3.36 11.23
C LEU A 57 -6.28 2.50 10.60
N THR A 58 -6.04 1.19 10.45
CA THR A 58 -7.05 0.26 9.98
C THR A 58 -8.21 0.18 10.96
N GLN A 59 -7.94 0.09 12.25
CA GLN A 59 -8.95 0.06 13.29
C GLN A 59 -9.81 1.33 13.30
N GLU A 60 -9.17 2.51 13.23
CA GLU A 60 -9.88 3.81 13.15
C GLU A 60 -10.84 3.86 11.94
N VAL A 61 -10.36 3.40 10.77
CA VAL A 61 -11.16 3.34 9.55
C VAL A 61 -12.35 2.39 9.71
N LEU A 62 -12.12 1.18 10.24
CA LEU A 62 -13.17 0.18 10.41
C LEU A 62 -14.23 0.64 11.40
N ILE A 63 -13.86 1.27 12.51
CA ILE A 63 -14.80 1.91 13.45
C ILE A 63 -15.67 2.93 12.72
N LYS A 64 -15.07 3.77 11.87
CA LYS A 64 -15.85 4.76 11.08
C LYS A 64 -16.77 4.13 10.06
N VAL A 65 -16.35 3.05 9.40
CA VAL A 65 -17.18 2.30 8.46
C VAL A 65 -18.39 1.71 9.21
N ILE A 66 -18.14 1.04 10.34
CA ILE A 66 -19.16 0.41 11.17
C ILE A 66 -20.18 1.47 11.65
N THR A 67 -19.70 2.53 12.29
CA THR A 67 -20.58 3.57 12.87
C THR A 67 -21.38 4.35 11.82
N LYS A 68 -20.96 4.37 10.56
CA LYS A 68 -21.65 5.04 9.46
C LYS A 68 -22.46 4.09 8.58
N LEU A 69 -22.42 2.78 8.82
CA LEU A 69 -23.06 1.80 7.93
C LEU A 69 -24.55 2.05 7.78
N ALA A 70 -25.26 2.39 8.86
CA ALA A 70 -26.68 2.74 8.84
C ALA A 70 -27.00 4.01 8.00
N GLN A 71 -25.99 4.85 7.70
CA GLN A 71 -26.11 6.02 6.86
C GLN A 71 -25.94 5.72 5.36
N PHE A 72 -25.74 4.46 5.00
CA PHE A 72 -25.66 4.06 3.60
C PHE A 72 -27.07 4.03 2.98
N HIS A 73 -27.36 5.02 2.15
CA HIS A 73 -28.68 5.20 1.55
C HIS A 73 -28.81 4.61 0.13
N PHE A 74 -27.95 3.68 -0.27
CA PHE A 74 -27.98 3.01 -1.58
C PHE A 74 -27.94 3.96 -2.79
N LYS A 75 -27.38 5.18 -2.65
CA LYS A 75 -27.22 6.18 -3.72
C LYS A 75 -25.99 5.98 -4.59
N SER A 76 -25.09 5.10 -4.20
CA SER A 76 -23.89 4.68 -4.93
C SER A 76 -23.67 3.19 -4.71
N SER A 77 -22.71 2.58 -5.40
CA SER A 77 -22.27 1.24 -5.01
C SER A 77 -21.76 1.24 -3.56
N PHE A 78 -21.94 0.12 -2.85
CA PHE A 78 -21.44 -0.01 -1.49
C PHE A 78 -19.92 0.17 -1.43
N ARG A 79 -19.23 -0.41 -2.41
CA ARG A 79 -17.79 -0.25 -2.59
C ARG A 79 -17.36 1.22 -2.66
N THR A 80 -17.99 2.02 -3.50
CA THR A 80 -17.69 3.45 -3.63
C THR A 80 -17.93 4.19 -2.33
N TRP A 81 -19.04 3.93 -1.65
CA TRP A 81 -19.37 4.55 -0.37
C TRP A 81 -18.33 4.21 0.72
N LEU A 82 -18.01 2.92 0.88
CA LEU A 82 -17.05 2.45 1.86
C LEU A 82 -15.67 3.07 1.63
N TYR A 83 -15.16 3.02 0.40
CA TYR A 83 -13.82 3.51 0.12
C TYR A 83 -13.71 5.04 0.09
N ARG A 84 -14.80 5.77 -0.07
CA ARG A 84 -14.83 7.21 0.25
C ARG A 84 -14.57 7.47 1.74
N ILE A 85 -15.15 6.67 2.64
CA ILE A 85 -14.86 6.76 4.07
C ILE A 85 -13.37 6.44 4.32
N VAL A 86 -12.86 5.35 3.75
CA VAL A 86 -11.45 4.93 3.86
C VAL A 86 -10.51 6.05 3.43
N VAL A 87 -10.71 6.60 2.23
CA VAL A 87 -9.86 7.68 1.68
C VAL A 87 -9.94 8.93 2.56
N ASN A 88 -11.14 9.35 2.95
CA ASN A 88 -11.32 10.52 3.79
C ASN A 88 -10.61 10.36 5.14
N GLU A 89 -10.72 9.18 5.77
CA GLU A 89 -10.05 8.91 7.03
C GLU A 89 -8.52 8.92 6.87
N PHE A 90 -8.00 8.29 5.83
CA PHE A 90 -6.57 8.33 5.56
C PHE A 90 -6.05 9.75 5.31
N LEU A 91 -6.81 10.61 4.67
CA LEU A 91 -6.41 12.01 4.43
C LEU A 91 -6.53 12.90 5.66
N GLN A 92 -7.51 12.66 6.54
CA GLN A 92 -7.82 13.49 7.71
C GLN A 92 -7.11 13.05 8.98
N SER A 93 -6.75 11.75 9.12
CA SER A 93 -6.06 11.24 10.30
C SER A 93 -4.71 11.93 10.49
N LYS A 94 -4.24 12.00 11.74
CA LYS A 94 -2.92 12.57 12.06
C LYS A 94 -1.82 11.76 11.37
N ARG A 95 -0.75 12.45 10.94
CA ARG A 95 0.44 11.79 10.40
C ARG A 95 1.05 10.87 11.45
N ARG A 96 1.30 9.64 11.07
CA ARG A 96 1.94 8.62 11.90
C ARG A 96 3.46 8.80 11.89
N LYS A 97 4.16 8.18 12.87
CA LYS A 97 5.62 8.27 12.97
C LYS A 97 6.33 7.79 11.70
N GLY A 98 5.87 6.70 11.10
CA GLY A 98 6.39 6.19 9.84
C GLY A 98 6.28 7.18 8.69
N GLU A 99 5.20 7.97 8.64
CA GLU A 99 5.01 9.02 7.61
C GLU A 99 5.91 10.24 7.77
N GLN A 100 6.55 10.40 8.92
CA GLN A 100 7.43 11.53 9.23
C GLN A 100 8.90 11.21 9.01
N GLN A 101 9.22 9.99 8.55
CA GLN A 101 10.59 9.53 8.40
C GLN A 101 11.40 10.34 7.39
N PHE A 102 10.76 10.79 6.31
CA PHE A 102 11.40 11.56 5.24
C PHE A 102 10.56 12.80 4.94
N ALA A 103 11.23 13.95 4.79
CA ALA A 103 10.55 15.20 4.44
C ALA A 103 10.13 15.20 2.97
N ASP A 104 11.03 14.78 2.08
CA ASP A 104 10.88 14.78 0.62
C ASP A 104 11.92 13.88 -0.05
N PHE A 105 11.93 13.88 -1.38
CA PHE A 105 12.89 13.13 -2.19
C PHE A 105 14.34 13.61 -2.02
N GLU A 106 14.57 14.88 -1.72
CA GLU A 106 15.91 15.40 -1.50
C GLU A 106 16.50 14.89 -0.18
N ASP A 107 15.74 14.96 0.92
CA ASP A 107 16.14 14.41 2.22
C ASP A 107 16.37 12.89 2.12
N TYR A 108 15.46 12.18 1.47
CA TYR A 108 15.61 10.75 1.23
C TYR A 108 16.87 10.42 0.43
N GLY A 109 17.14 11.18 -0.64
CA GLY A 109 18.34 11.03 -1.47
C GLY A 109 19.63 11.26 -0.70
N LYS A 110 19.69 12.31 0.12
CA LYS A 110 20.85 12.60 0.99
C LYS A 110 21.13 11.45 1.96
N ARG A 111 20.11 10.90 2.59
CA ARG A 111 20.28 9.74 3.50
C ARG A 111 20.73 8.48 2.75
N LEU A 112 20.19 8.24 1.55
CA LEU A 112 20.60 7.12 0.72
C LEU A 112 22.06 7.27 0.26
N ASP A 113 22.53 8.47 -0.06
CA ASP A 113 23.90 8.76 -0.47
C ASP A 113 24.88 8.54 0.70
N GLN A 114 24.47 8.74 1.95
CA GLN A 114 25.27 8.47 3.17
C GLN A 114 25.54 6.98 3.41
N ILE A 115 24.71 6.09 2.86
CA ILE A 115 24.93 4.65 2.97
C ILE A 115 26.11 4.28 2.05
N PRO A 116 27.17 3.63 2.53
CA PRO A 116 28.31 3.24 1.69
C PRO A 116 27.92 2.35 0.51
N ASN A 117 28.76 2.35 -0.51
CA ASN A 117 28.69 1.46 -1.68
C ASN A 117 29.95 0.56 -1.74
N PRO A 118 30.17 -0.36 -0.80
CA PRO A 118 31.35 -1.23 -0.77
C PRO A 118 31.40 -2.09 -2.03
N ASP A 119 32.60 -2.44 -2.47
CA ASP A 119 32.74 -3.39 -3.54
C ASP A 119 32.29 -4.79 -3.12
N LEU A 120 31.80 -5.55 -4.09
CA LEU A 120 31.30 -6.90 -3.93
C LEU A 120 32.10 -7.87 -4.80
N THR A 121 32.40 -9.04 -4.26
CA THR A 121 32.74 -10.20 -5.07
C THR A 121 31.50 -10.82 -5.67
N ILE A 122 31.67 -11.72 -6.65
CA ILE A 122 30.55 -12.44 -7.29
C ILE A 122 29.87 -13.33 -6.24
N GLU A 123 30.63 -13.96 -5.36
CA GLU A 123 30.13 -14.81 -4.27
C GLU A 123 29.29 -14.00 -3.29
N GLU A 124 29.79 -12.84 -2.86
CA GLU A 124 29.06 -11.93 -1.96
C GLU A 124 27.76 -11.43 -2.60
N GLU A 125 27.75 -11.13 -3.89
CA GLU A 125 26.52 -10.69 -4.59
C GLU A 125 25.46 -11.80 -4.62
N PHE A 126 25.88 -13.04 -4.79
CA PHE A 126 25.00 -14.20 -4.73
C PHE A 126 24.43 -14.42 -3.32
N GLU A 127 25.27 -14.37 -2.28
CA GLU A 127 24.86 -14.53 -0.88
C GLU A 127 23.87 -13.42 -0.45
N LEU A 128 24.11 -12.19 -0.90
CA LEU A 128 23.27 -11.03 -0.56
C LEU A 128 22.01 -10.89 -1.40
N LYS A 129 21.70 -11.84 -2.29
CA LYS A 129 20.57 -11.73 -3.23
C LYS A 129 19.22 -11.48 -2.53
N GLU A 130 18.96 -12.19 -1.45
CA GLU A 130 17.71 -12.03 -0.70
C GLU A 130 17.67 -10.70 0.08
N LEU A 131 18.79 -10.32 0.71
CA LEU A 131 18.92 -9.05 1.38
C LEU A 131 18.82 -7.86 0.41
N SER A 132 19.34 -8.02 -0.79
CA SER A 132 19.21 -7.05 -1.87
C SER A 132 17.75 -6.83 -2.26
N THR A 133 16.97 -7.90 -2.33
CA THR A 133 15.51 -7.81 -2.59
C THR A 133 14.79 -7.10 -1.44
N GLU A 134 15.10 -7.43 -0.20
CA GLU A 134 14.58 -6.72 0.97
C GLU A 134 14.93 -5.22 0.93
N MET A 135 16.18 -4.88 0.56
CA MET A 135 16.61 -3.50 0.37
C MET A 135 15.82 -2.78 -0.73
N GLN A 136 15.53 -3.44 -1.86
CA GLN A 136 14.70 -2.87 -2.93
C GLN A 136 13.31 -2.50 -2.41
N ILE A 137 12.65 -3.42 -1.70
CA ILE A 137 11.31 -3.21 -1.17
C ILE A 137 11.30 -2.05 -0.16
N ARG A 138 12.28 -2.02 0.76
CA ARG A 138 12.41 -0.91 1.72
C ARG A 138 12.66 0.43 1.03
N CYS A 139 13.51 0.43 -0.01
CA CYS A 139 13.79 1.62 -0.80
C CYS A 139 12.54 2.14 -1.52
N MET A 140 11.76 1.26 -2.15
CA MET A 140 10.50 1.61 -2.80
C MET A 140 9.48 2.18 -1.81
N SER A 141 9.37 1.59 -0.63
CA SER A 141 8.52 2.09 0.44
C SER A 141 8.94 3.49 0.88
N GLY A 142 10.24 3.71 1.10
CA GLY A 142 10.77 5.03 1.46
C GLY A 142 10.48 6.09 0.39
N MET A 143 10.59 5.75 -0.89
CA MET A 143 10.27 6.68 -1.98
C MET A 143 8.78 7.05 -2.02
N ILE A 144 7.87 6.10 -1.75
CA ILE A 144 6.43 6.39 -1.65
C ILE A 144 6.17 7.39 -0.50
N MET A 145 6.91 7.30 0.61
CA MET A 145 6.78 8.23 1.74
C MET A 145 7.16 9.67 1.38
N CYS A 146 7.99 9.89 0.35
CA CYS A 146 8.37 11.23 -0.12
C CYS A 146 7.24 11.95 -0.88
N LEU A 147 6.24 11.25 -1.37
CA LEU A 147 5.04 11.86 -1.95
C LEU A 147 4.21 12.55 -0.86
N ASN A 148 3.54 13.66 -1.20
CA ASN A 148 2.54 14.20 -0.28
C ASN A 148 1.40 13.19 -0.06
N ARG A 149 0.64 13.36 1.00
CA ARG A 149 -0.32 12.35 1.48
C ARG A 149 -1.41 12.00 0.47
N GLU A 150 -1.94 12.98 -0.24
CA GLU A 150 -2.94 12.77 -1.29
C GLU A 150 -2.32 12.06 -2.50
N GLN A 151 -1.17 12.54 -2.97
CA GLN A 151 -0.44 11.89 -4.07
C GLN A 151 -0.07 10.46 -3.74
N ARG A 152 0.39 10.20 -2.51
CA ARG A 152 0.73 8.86 -2.01
C ARG A 152 -0.47 7.93 -2.07
N LEU A 153 -1.62 8.37 -1.55
CA LEU A 153 -2.83 7.54 -1.56
C LEU A 153 -3.35 7.28 -2.98
N ILE A 154 -3.35 8.29 -3.85
CA ILE A 154 -3.68 8.14 -5.28
C ILE A 154 -2.73 7.17 -5.97
N PHE A 155 -1.42 7.27 -5.68
CA PHE A 155 -0.41 6.36 -6.23
C PHE A 155 -0.62 4.92 -5.73
N ILE A 156 -0.85 4.72 -4.43
CA ILE A 156 -1.10 3.40 -3.84
C ILE A 156 -2.34 2.77 -4.49
N LEU A 157 -3.45 3.49 -4.56
CA LEU A 157 -4.68 2.94 -5.13
C LEU A 157 -4.59 2.78 -6.65
N GLY A 158 -4.09 3.80 -7.36
CA GLY A 158 -4.08 3.79 -8.84
C GLY A 158 -2.91 3.02 -9.46
N ALA A 159 -1.72 3.05 -8.86
CA ALA A 159 -0.55 2.37 -9.39
C ALA A 159 -0.34 0.99 -8.74
N SER A 160 -0.30 0.91 -7.40
CA SER A 160 -0.03 -0.36 -6.72
C SER A 160 -1.22 -1.33 -6.74
N PHE A 161 -2.45 -0.82 -6.60
CA PHE A 161 -3.66 -1.65 -6.62
C PHE A 161 -4.42 -1.61 -7.95
N GLY A 162 -4.03 -0.76 -8.90
CA GLY A 162 -4.54 -0.76 -10.26
C GLY A 162 -6.00 -0.36 -10.42
N ILE A 163 -6.55 0.48 -9.51
CA ILE A 163 -7.92 0.97 -9.68
C ILE A 163 -8.01 1.85 -10.94
N ASP A 164 -9.13 1.72 -11.67
CA ASP A 164 -9.37 2.56 -12.83
C ASP A 164 -9.72 4.00 -12.42
N HIS A 165 -9.57 4.92 -13.37
CA HIS A 165 -9.74 6.35 -13.11
C HIS A 165 -11.20 6.76 -12.83
N ASN A 166 -12.21 6.00 -13.26
CA ASN A 166 -13.61 6.29 -12.96
C ASN A 166 -13.88 5.98 -11.48
N LEU A 167 -13.53 4.76 -11.04
CA LEU A 167 -13.64 4.38 -9.64
C LEU A 167 -12.78 5.26 -8.73
N GLY A 168 -11.55 5.57 -9.16
CA GLY A 168 -10.68 6.49 -8.43
C GLY A 168 -11.29 7.89 -8.29
N GLY A 169 -11.86 8.42 -9.38
CA GLY A 169 -12.59 9.69 -9.35
C GLY A 169 -13.76 9.68 -8.38
N GLU A 170 -14.57 8.62 -8.40
CA GLU A 170 -15.70 8.46 -7.47
C GLU A 170 -15.26 8.40 -6.01
N ILE A 171 -14.23 7.59 -5.68
CA ILE A 171 -13.74 7.40 -4.32
C ILE A 171 -13.14 8.71 -3.76
N PHE A 172 -12.35 9.43 -4.56
CA PHE A 172 -11.74 10.70 -4.16
C PHE A 172 -12.67 11.92 -4.30
N ASN A 173 -13.88 11.73 -4.82
CA ASN A 173 -14.84 12.79 -5.12
C ASN A 173 -14.25 13.88 -6.04
N ILE A 174 -13.54 13.46 -7.10
CA ILE A 174 -12.96 14.30 -8.15
C ILE A 174 -13.34 13.75 -9.53
N SER A 175 -13.13 14.53 -10.58
CA SER A 175 -13.37 13.99 -11.93
C SER A 175 -12.37 12.87 -12.27
N PRO A 176 -12.76 11.87 -13.10
CA PRO A 176 -11.85 10.83 -13.58
C PRO A 176 -10.58 11.39 -14.24
N GLN A 177 -10.73 12.50 -14.98
CA GLN A 177 -9.59 13.18 -15.59
C GLN A 177 -8.65 13.77 -14.54
N ASN A 178 -9.17 14.36 -13.46
CA ASN A 178 -8.36 14.91 -12.39
C ASN A 178 -7.60 13.80 -11.63
N PHE A 179 -8.25 12.65 -11.37
CA PHE A 179 -7.59 11.48 -10.80
C PHE A 179 -6.43 11.03 -11.69
N ARG A 180 -6.64 10.90 -13.01
CA ARG A 180 -5.60 10.53 -13.98
C ARG A 180 -4.42 11.50 -13.95
N VAL A 181 -4.68 12.80 -13.95
CA VAL A 181 -3.63 13.85 -13.91
C VAL A 181 -2.82 13.76 -12.61
N LYS A 182 -3.49 13.60 -11.46
CA LYS A 182 -2.81 13.47 -10.15
C LYS A 182 -1.97 12.19 -10.09
N LEU A 183 -2.49 11.06 -10.56
CA LEU A 183 -1.77 9.79 -10.64
C LEU A 183 -0.53 9.91 -11.56
N HIS A 184 -0.69 10.53 -12.73
CA HIS A 184 0.43 10.76 -13.65
C HIS A 184 1.52 11.63 -13.00
N ARG A 185 1.15 12.69 -12.28
CA ARG A 185 2.12 13.55 -11.57
C ARG A 185 2.88 12.76 -10.50
N ALA A 186 2.19 11.98 -9.68
CA ALA A 186 2.82 11.14 -8.66
C ALA A 186 3.81 10.14 -9.29
N ARG A 187 3.41 9.48 -10.38
CA ARG A 187 4.30 8.58 -11.15
C ARG A 187 5.52 9.30 -11.68
N LYS A 188 5.34 10.50 -12.24
CA LYS A 188 6.42 11.31 -12.82
C LYS A 188 7.44 11.75 -11.76
N GLU A 189 6.99 12.16 -10.58
CA GLU A 189 7.88 12.54 -9.48
C GLU A 189 8.75 11.35 -9.02
N LEU A 190 8.14 10.20 -8.78
CA LEU A 190 8.85 8.96 -8.44
C LEU A 190 9.83 8.54 -9.54
N PHE A 191 9.38 8.56 -10.79
CA PHE A 191 10.22 8.21 -11.94
C PHE A 191 11.44 9.13 -12.05
N ASN A 192 11.24 10.44 -11.98
CA ASN A 192 12.35 11.41 -12.07
C ASN A 192 13.38 11.16 -10.98
N TYR A 193 12.95 10.90 -9.74
CA TYR A 193 13.85 10.58 -8.65
C TYR A 193 14.63 9.29 -8.93
N MET A 194 13.95 8.21 -9.33
CA MET A 194 14.60 6.93 -9.59
C MET A 194 15.56 7.02 -10.79
N ASN A 195 15.17 7.71 -11.86
CA ASN A 195 16.03 7.88 -13.03
C ASN A 195 17.32 8.63 -12.70
N ASN A 196 17.27 9.55 -11.72
CA ASN A 196 18.43 10.34 -11.31
C ASN A 196 19.30 9.68 -10.22
N LYS A 197 18.78 8.66 -9.51
CA LYS A 197 19.46 8.08 -8.34
C LYS A 197 19.61 6.56 -8.37
N CYS A 198 18.66 5.84 -8.96
CA CYS A 198 18.56 4.40 -8.84
C CYS A 198 19.27 3.67 -10.00
N GLY A 199 20.22 2.81 -9.68
CA GLY A 199 20.92 2.00 -10.67
C GLY A 199 20.13 0.82 -11.24
N LEU A 200 18.94 0.51 -10.70
CA LEU A 200 17.99 -0.42 -11.33
C LEU A 200 17.29 0.21 -12.52
N VAL A 201 17.06 1.51 -12.44
CA VAL A 201 16.34 2.29 -13.47
C VAL A 201 17.32 2.84 -14.51
N ASN A 202 18.38 3.47 -14.05
CA ASN A 202 19.41 4.01 -14.90
C ASN A 202 20.77 3.44 -14.47
N LYS A 203 21.38 2.62 -15.33
CA LYS A 203 22.65 1.92 -15.06
C LYS A 203 23.84 2.85 -14.85
N GLU A 204 23.77 4.11 -15.27
CA GLU A 204 24.79 5.14 -15.03
C GLU A 204 24.83 5.57 -13.55
N ASN A 205 23.71 5.45 -12.83
CA ASN A 205 23.67 5.82 -11.42
C ASN A 205 24.51 4.87 -10.57
N PRO A 206 25.21 5.40 -9.54
CA PRO A 206 26.11 4.59 -8.71
C PRO A 206 25.39 3.69 -7.70
N CYS A 207 24.12 3.95 -7.40
CA CYS A 207 23.36 3.20 -6.40
C CYS A 207 23.13 1.76 -6.86
N ARG A 208 23.58 0.79 -6.06
CA ARG A 208 23.38 -0.65 -6.30
C ARG A 208 22.80 -1.30 -5.07
N CYS A 209 21.64 -1.97 -5.20
CA CYS A 209 20.97 -2.59 -4.07
C CYS A 209 21.82 -3.63 -3.33
N PRO A 210 22.60 -4.51 -3.99
CA PRO A 210 23.49 -5.43 -3.27
C PRO A 210 24.55 -4.70 -2.44
N LYS A 211 25.16 -3.64 -2.98
CA LYS A 211 26.17 -2.84 -2.27
C LYS A 211 25.56 -2.15 -1.04
N LYS A 212 24.37 -1.55 -1.18
CA LYS A 212 23.64 -0.94 -0.06
C LYS A 212 23.21 -1.99 0.97
N ALA A 213 22.76 -3.17 0.52
CA ALA A 213 22.40 -4.27 1.41
C ALA A 213 23.60 -4.74 2.24
N LYS A 214 24.80 -4.90 1.63
CA LYS A 214 26.05 -5.20 2.35
C LYS A 214 26.33 -4.17 3.43
N ALA A 215 26.31 -2.89 3.07
CA ALA A 215 26.58 -1.81 4.01
C ALA A 215 25.58 -1.80 5.18
N LEU A 216 24.28 -1.90 4.90
CA LEU A 216 23.26 -1.91 5.95
C LEU A 216 23.29 -3.17 6.82
N LYS A 217 23.68 -4.33 6.28
CA LYS A 217 23.95 -5.53 7.07
C LYS A 217 25.10 -5.30 8.03
N GLN A 218 26.22 -4.73 7.56
CA GLN A 218 27.36 -4.40 8.39
C GLN A 218 27.05 -3.37 9.48
N MET A 219 26.11 -2.45 9.21
CA MET A 219 25.63 -1.46 10.18
C MET A 219 24.58 -2.02 11.16
N GLY A 220 24.17 -3.28 11.02
CA GLY A 220 23.13 -3.91 11.85
C GLY A 220 21.70 -3.41 11.58
N VAL A 221 21.48 -2.72 10.45
CA VAL A 221 20.16 -2.18 10.06
C VAL A 221 19.34 -3.21 9.27
N LEU A 222 19.99 -4.04 8.46
CA LEU A 222 19.40 -5.17 7.77
C LEU A 222 19.83 -6.47 8.47
N ASP A 223 18.84 -7.27 8.82
CA ASP A 223 19.01 -8.55 9.50
C ASP A 223 18.30 -9.65 8.68
N GLU A 224 19.00 -10.73 8.43
CA GLU A 224 18.49 -11.88 7.66
C GLU A 224 17.36 -12.60 8.39
N GLU A 225 17.36 -12.57 9.73
CA GLU A 225 16.35 -13.22 10.56
C GLU A 225 15.12 -12.33 10.80
N LYS A 226 15.30 -11.00 10.79
CA LYS A 226 14.25 -10.01 11.04
C LYS A 226 13.75 -9.35 9.75
N ARG A 227 13.28 -10.15 8.81
CA ARG A 227 12.76 -9.64 7.52
C ARG A 227 11.38 -9.02 7.69
N VAL A 228 11.20 -7.83 7.17
CA VAL A 228 9.92 -7.12 7.20
C VAL A 228 8.92 -7.72 6.19
N PHE A 229 9.41 -8.43 5.15
CA PHE A 229 8.59 -8.94 4.05
C PHE A 229 8.63 -10.46 3.93
N ASN A 230 7.45 -11.09 3.71
CA ASN A 230 7.30 -12.52 3.60
C ASN A 230 7.98 -13.08 2.31
N ILE A 231 8.60 -14.27 2.42
CA ILE A 231 9.35 -14.95 1.35
C ILE A 231 8.48 -15.27 0.13
N GLN A 232 7.21 -15.63 0.31
CA GLN A 232 6.31 -15.99 -0.80
C GLN A 232 6.06 -14.83 -1.77
N THR A 233 6.11 -13.60 -1.29
CA THR A 233 5.96 -12.40 -2.12
C THR A 233 7.23 -12.10 -2.92
N LYS A 234 8.40 -12.52 -2.44
CA LYS A 234 9.71 -12.37 -3.13
C LYS A 234 9.77 -13.14 -4.44
N VAL A 235 9.11 -14.30 -4.52
CA VAL A 235 9.11 -15.13 -5.74
C VAL A 235 8.40 -14.42 -6.89
N LYS A 236 7.32 -13.68 -6.62
CA LYS A 236 6.57 -12.93 -7.63
C LYS A 236 7.37 -11.74 -8.19
N VAL A 237 8.05 -10.98 -7.34
CA VAL A 237 8.92 -9.86 -7.76
C VAL A 237 10.09 -10.37 -8.60
N LYS A 238 10.67 -11.52 -8.26
CA LYS A 238 11.79 -12.13 -8.99
C LYS A 238 11.38 -12.52 -10.42
N HIS A 239 10.27 -13.23 -10.59
CA HIS A 239 9.77 -13.63 -11.92
C HIS A 239 9.53 -12.42 -12.81
N PHE A 240 8.99 -11.37 -12.27
CA PHE A 240 8.68 -10.17 -13.01
C PHE A 240 9.93 -9.45 -13.55
N VAL A 241 10.97 -9.29 -12.73
CA VAL A 241 12.23 -8.63 -13.14
C VAL A 241 12.97 -9.45 -14.21
N GLU A 242 12.89 -10.79 -14.15
CA GLU A 242 13.52 -11.68 -15.11
C GLU A 242 12.83 -11.71 -16.48
N GLU A 243 11.49 -11.55 -16.53
CA GLU A 243 10.71 -11.61 -17.77
C GLU A 243 10.72 -10.33 -18.62
N HIS A 244 11.03 -9.15 -18.02
CA HIS A 244 10.76 -7.86 -18.66
C HIS A 244 12.01 -7.03 -19.00
N HIS A 245 13.18 -7.65 -19.14
CA HIS A 245 14.45 -6.94 -19.38
C HIS A 245 14.65 -6.32 -20.77
N THR A 246 13.71 -6.42 -21.71
CA THR A 246 13.98 -6.19 -23.15
C THR A 246 12.98 -5.32 -23.95
N ALA A 247 12.17 -4.47 -23.36
CA ALA A 247 11.20 -3.67 -24.11
C ALA A 247 11.43 -2.14 -24.04
N ALA A 248 11.04 -1.42 -25.11
CA ALA A 248 11.38 -0.04 -25.43
C ALA A 248 10.81 1.05 -24.47
N LEU A 249 11.29 2.29 -24.60
CA LEU A 249 11.11 3.43 -23.69
C LEU A 249 9.65 3.78 -23.29
N ASP A 250 8.63 3.48 -24.07
CA ASP A 250 7.20 3.65 -23.69
C ASP A 250 6.75 2.58 -22.68
N ASP A 251 7.38 1.43 -22.73
CA ASP A 251 7.24 0.30 -21.79
C ASP A 251 7.86 0.57 -20.42
N PHE A 252 8.73 1.56 -20.31
CA PHE A 252 9.46 1.87 -19.10
C PHE A 252 8.57 2.39 -17.96
N THR A 253 7.60 3.25 -18.27
CA THR A 253 6.62 3.74 -17.28
C THR A 253 5.71 2.61 -16.80
N GLU A 254 5.40 1.66 -17.65
CA GLU A 254 4.60 0.48 -17.33
C GLU A 254 5.40 -0.51 -16.48
N THR A 255 6.63 -0.82 -16.86
CA THR A 255 7.56 -1.67 -16.09
C THR A 255 7.81 -1.11 -14.69
N TYR A 256 8.03 0.19 -14.59
CA TYR A 256 8.19 0.90 -13.33
C TYR A 256 6.92 0.84 -12.47
N THR A 257 5.75 1.05 -13.07
CA THR A 257 4.46 0.93 -12.35
C THR A 257 4.24 -0.49 -11.83
N ARG A 258 4.63 -1.51 -12.58
CA ARG A 258 4.54 -2.91 -12.18
C ARG A 258 5.40 -3.24 -10.95
N LEU A 259 6.59 -2.66 -10.81
CA LEU A 259 7.40 -2.82 -9.58
C LEU A 259 6.62 -2.42 -8.32
N PHE A 260 5.81 -1.36 -8.40
CA PHE A 260 4.96 -0.93 -7.29
C PHE A 260 3.66 -1.76 -7.17
N GLN A 261 3.15 -2.35 -8.24
CA GLN A 261 2.02 -3.28 -8.20
C GLN A 261 2.40 -4.58 -7.50
N GLU A 262 3.64 -5.03 -7.67
CA GLU A 262 4.18 -6.23 -7.04
C GLU A 262 4.79 -5.97 -5.66
N HIS A 263 4.72 -4.73 -5.18
CA HIS A 263 5.11 -4.41 -3.81
C HIS A 263 4.30 -5.26 -2.82
N PRO A 264 4.98 -5.98 -1.89
CA PRO A 264 4.35 -7.03 -1.10
C PRO A 264 3.10 -6.58 -0.34
N VAL A 265 2.19 -7.52 -0.22
CA VAL A 265 1.01 -7.45 0.65
C VAL A 265 1.36 -8.16 1.94
N LYS A 266 1.05 -7.57 3.09
CA LYS A 266 1.21 -8.22 4.38
C LYS A 266 0.00 -9.08 4.71
N ASP A 267 0.24 -10.36 5.06
CA ASP A 267 -0.80 -11.31 5.45
C ASP A 267 -0.66 -11.76 6.92
N ASP A 268 0.32 -11.20 7.65
CA ASP A 268 0.75 -11.64 8.98
C ASP A 268 0.06 -10.91 10.15
N PHE A 269 -0.94 -10.08 9.88
CA PHE A 269 -1.71 -9.46 10.96
C PHE A 269 -2.89 -10.35 11.38
N SER A 270 -3.21 -10.32 12.67
CA SER A 270 -4.31 -11.11 13.23
C SER A 270 -5.67 -10.55 12.77
N LYS A 271 -6.18 -11.12 11.66
CA LYS A 271 -7.47 -10.74 11.07
C LYS A 271 -8.62 -10.92 12.07
N ASP A 272 -8.61 -12.08 12.73
CA ASP A 272 -9.73 -12.52 13.56
C ASP A 272 -9.84 -11.77 14.89
N THR A 273 -8.72 -11.33 15.46
CA THR A 273 -8.71 -10.67 16.76
C THR A 273 -9.30 -9.27 16.67
N LEU A 274 -8.83 -8.46 15.71
CA LEU A 274 -9.29 -7.08 15.55
C LEU A 274 -10.80 -7.01 15.19
N VAL A 275 -11.25 -7.87 14.28
CA VAL A 275 -12.66 -7.93 13.88
C VAL A 275 -13.54 -8.35 15.03
N LYS A 276 -13.15 -9.40 15.78
CA LYS A 276 -13.89 -9.87 16.96
C LYS A 276 -13.96 -8.82 18.07
N GLU A 277 -12.88 -8.11 18.33
CA GLU A 277 -12.86 -7.02 19.31
C GLU A 277 -13.80 -5.87 18.92
N LEU A 278 -13.85 -5.49 17.65
CA LEU A 278 -14.74 -4.44 17.16
C LEU A 278 -16.20 -4.84 17.20
N ILE A 279 -16.55 -6.05 16.76
CA ILE A 279 -17.95 -6.52 16.67
C ILE A 279 -18.53 -6.91 18.04
N ASN A 280 -17.68 -7.36 18.97
CA ASN A 280 -18.10 -7.70 20.34
C ASN A 280 -18.06 -6.50 21.29
N ASN A 281 -17.70 -5.31 20.82
CA ASN A 281 -17.71 -4.10 21.63
C ASN A 281 -19.14 -3.52 21.71
N ASP A 282 -19.84 -3.79 22.82
CA ASP A 282 -21.23 -3.37 23.03
C ASP A 282 -21.41 -1.84 22.96
N ASN A 283 -20.38 -1.04 23.32
CA ASN A 283 -20.43 0.41 23.17
C ASN A 283 -20.41 0.84 21.70
N LEU A 284 -19.64 0.16 20.86
CA LEU A 284 -19.63 0.39 19.41
C LEU A 284 -20.95 -0.06 18.79
N MET A 285 -21.49 -1.18 19.25
CA MET A 285 -22.74 -1.73 18.75
C MET A 285 -23.96 -0.91 19.23
N GLY A 286 -23.86 -0.19 20.34
CA GLY A 286 -24.89 0.73 20.82
C GLY A 286 -25.08 2.00 19.97
N TYR A 287 -24.13 2.32 19.06
CA TYR A 287 -24.33 3.37 18.04
C TYR A 287 -25.25 2.94 16.89
N PHE A 288 -25.51 1.65 16.77
CA PHE A 288 -26.57 1.16 15.93
C PHE A 288 -27.84 1.19 16.78
N ASP A 289 -28.66 2.24 16.69
CA ASP A 289 -30.01 2.21 17.19
C ASP A 289 -30.80 1.13 16.41
N TRP A 290 -30.71 -0.09 16.93
CA TRP A 290 -31.51 -1.22 16.47
C TRP A 290 -32.92 -1.05 17.01
N GLN A 291 -33.77 -0.26 16.33
CA GLN A 291 -35.24 -0.28 16.51
C GLN A 291 -35.86 -1.22 15.50
#